data_db05805f0582af723f5e10228da8f3bf
#
_entry.id   db05805f0582af723f5e10228da8f3bf
#
_cell.length_a   1.000
_cell.length_b   1.000
_cell.length_c   1.000
_cell.angle_alpha   90.00
_cell.angle_beta   90.00
_cell.angle_gamma   90.00
#
_symmetry.space_group_name_H-M   'P 1'
#
loop_
_entity.id
_entity.type
_entity.pdbx_description
1 polymer ?
#
loop_
_entity_poly.entity_id
_entity_poly.type
_entity_poly.pdbx_seq_one_letter_code
_entity_poly.pdbx_strand_id
1 'polypeptide(L)'
;VPGAGGKGTGAAFVRNVEILREITLRMDVLYENRGQDSRVTLWGRQFAAPVFAAPIGGMAHNYTPAMDEAAWTKAVVDGCADAGVLAFTGDGVNPELLELPLRWMAERGGLGVPTIKPWGMETVLEKVAKAKAANPPAIAMDVDSAGLPFLAAQGGDAGPKSVEALRQIAKAAGIPFLVKGIMTVEGAQKAREAGAWGIVVSNHGG
;
A
#
# COMPACT_ATOMS: atom_id res chain seq x y z
N VAL A 1 17.44 -11.46 -9.84
CA VAL A 1 16.22 -10.64 -9.67
C VAL A 1 16.63 -9.18 -9.64
N PRO A 2 16.08 -8.31 -10.48
CA PRO A 2 16.54 -6.93 -10.62
C PRO A 2 16.18 -6.02 -9.42
N GLY A 3 15.35 -6.48 -8.50
CA GLY A 3 15.01 -5.72 -7.27
C GLY A 3 13.99 -6.46 -6.41
N ALA A 4 13.77 -5.96 -5.19
CA ALA A 4 12.72 -6.45 -4.31
C ALA A 4 11.35 -6.32 -5.01
N GLY A 5 10.57 -7.39 -5.01
CA GLY A 5 9.30 -7.46 -5.72
C GLY A 5 9.38 -7.92 -7.17
N GLY A 6 10.54 -7.89 -7.82
CA GLY A 6 10.71 -8.44 -9.17
C GLY A 6 10.48 -9.94 -9.22
N LYS A 7 9.76 -10.43 -10.24
CA LYS A 7 9.37 -11.83 -10.39
C LYS A 7 9.85 -12.41 -11.73
N GLY A 8 9.99 -13.71 -11.79
CA GLY A 8 10.37 -14.42 -13.00
C GLY A 8 11.68 -13.91 -13.61
N THR A 9 11.66 -13.47 -14.85
CA THR A 9 12.83 -12.90 -15.55
C THR A 9 13.16 -11.47 -15.11
N GLY A 10 12.30 -10.82 -14.36
CA GLY A 10 12.40 -9.39 -14.01
C GLY A 10 12.01 -8.44 -15.16
N ALA A 11 11.47 -8.94 -16.25
CA ALA A 11 11.08 -8.10 -17.39
C ALA A 11 10.04 -7.06 -17.03
N ALA A 12 9.05 -7.41 -16.21
CA ALA A 12 8.04 -6.48 -15.75
C ALA A 12 8.63 -5.38 -14.83
N PHE A 13 9.61 -5.71 -14.01
CA PHE A 13 10.36 -4.73 -13.20
C PHE A 13 11.03 -3.67 -14.10
N VAL A 14 11.73 -4.10 -15.14
CA VAL A 14 12.36 -3.19 -16.10
C VAL A 14 11.32 -2.36 -16.85
N ARG A 15 10.24 -3.01 -17.31
CA ARG A 15 9.13 -2.37 -18.03
C ARG A 15 8.44 -1.27 -17.23
N ASN A 16 8.37 -1.38 -15.91
CA ASN A 16 7.79 -0.32 -15.06
C ASN A 16 8.49 1.04 -15.24
N VAL A 17 9.80 1.03 -15.47
CA VAL A 17 10.57 2.28 -15.74
C VAL A 17 10.45 2.69 -17.20
N GLU A 18 10.53 1.73 -18.12
CA GLU A 18 10.49 2.00 -19.57
C GLU A 18 9.18 2.65 -19.99
N ILE A 19 8.04 2.15 -19.51
CA ILE A 19 6.72 2.67 -19.89
C ILE A 19 6.53 4.13 -19.47
N LEU A 20 7.15 4.56 -18.36
CA LEU A 20 7.07 5.96 -17.93
C LEU A 20 7.77 6.91 -18.90
N ARG A 21 8.74 6.44 -19.69
CA ARG A 21 9.41 7.23 -20.71
C ARG A 21 8.54 7.49 -21.94
N GLU A 22 7.49 6.70 -22.14
CA GLU A 22 6.51 6.85 -23.21
C GLU A 22 5.45 7.90 -22.86
N ILE A 23 5.36 8.31 -21.59
CA ILE A 23 4.37 9.28 -21.10
C ILE A 23 5.03 10.65 -21.07
N THR A 24 4.54 11.56 -21.88
CA THR A 24 5.08 12.92 -21.99
C THR A 24 4.07 13.94 -21.48
N LEU A 25 4.58 15.02 -20.90
CA LEU A 25 3.75 16.17 -20.51
C LEU A 25 3.38 16.98 -21.75
N ARG A 26 2.09 17.29 -21.89
CA ARG A 26 1.63 18.23 -22.87
C ARG A 26 1.97 19.65 -22.39
N MET A 27 2.84 20.35 -23.12
CA MET A 27 3.11 21.75 -22.86
C MET A 27 1.97 22.62 -23.40
N ASP A 28 1.36 23.42 -22.53
CA ASP A 28 0.41 24.46 -22.89
C ASP A 28 0.74 25.69 -22.03
N VAL A 29 0.96 26.83 -22.68
CA VAL A 29 1.31 28.10 -22.02
C VAL A 29 0.29 29.21 -22.27
N LEU A 30 -0.79 28.89 -22.97
CA LEU A 30 -1.87 29.84 -23.30
C LEU A 30 -3.05 29.62 -22.36
N TYR A 31 -2.91 30.07 -21.12
CA TYR A 31 -3.95 29.97 -20.10
C TYR A 31 -3.90 31.16 -19.13
N GLU A 32 -5.00 31.47 -18.48
CA GLU A 32 -5.03 32.37 -17.33
C GLU A 32 -4.44 31.70 -16.10
N ASN A 33 -3.42 32.30 -15.51
CA ASN A 33 -2.87 31.84 -14.23
C ASN A 33 -3.85 32.23 -13.10
N ARG A 34 -4.63 31.26 -12.61
CA ARG A 34 -5.59 31.43 -11.51
C ARG A 34 -5.06 30.92 -10.16
N GLY A 35 -3.76 30.60 -10.12
CA GLY A 35 -3.15 29.85 -9.03
C GLY A 35 -3.41 28.35 -9.15
N GLN A 36 -2.41 27.57 -8.83
CA GLN A 36 -2.49 26.10 -8.80
C GLN A 36 -2.77 25.66 -7.35
N ASP A 37 -3.66 24.69 -7.21
CA ASP A 37 -3.97 24.06 -5.94
C ASP A 37 -3.76 22.55 -6.09
N SER A 38 -2.77 22.00 -5.40
CA SER A 38 -2.47 20.57 -5.42
C SER A 38 -3.22 19.78 -4.35
N ARG A 39 -3.98 20.45 -3.48
CA ARG A 39 -4.67 19.80 -2.38
C ARG A 39 -5.72 18.83 -2.87
N VAL A 40 -5.87 17.72 -2.15
CA VAL A 40 -6.89 16.71 -2.40
C VAL A 40 -7.60 16.36 -1.09
N THR A 41 -8.90 16.11 -1.17
CA THR A 41 -9.67 15.62 -0.02
C THR A 41 -10.04 14.16 -0.25
N LEU A 42 -9.54 13.28 0.62
CA LEU A 42 -9.87 11.86 0.64
C LEU A 42 -10.34 11.48 2.05
N TRP A 43 -11.37 10.66 2.15
CA TRP A 43 -11.90 10.14 3.42
C TRP A 43 -12.20 11.23 4.47
N GLY A 44 -12.66 12.41 4.00
CA GLY A 44 -12.94 13.55 4.85
C GLY A 44 -11.71 14.31 5.36
N ARG A 45 -10.51 13.95 4.93
CA ARG A 45 -9.24 14.62 5.28
C ARG A 45 -8.65 15.32 4.07
N GLN A 46 -8.08 16.50 4.26
CA GLN A 46 -7.37 17.24 3.23
C GLN A 46 -5.87 16.93 3.29
N PHE A 47 -5.29 16.70 2.12
CA PHE A 47 -3.86 16.46 1.90
C PHE A 47 -3.27 17.55 1.02
N ALA A 48 -1.99 17.85 1.19
CA ALA A 48 -1.28 18.89 0.46
C ALA A 48 -1.12 18.57 -1.04
N ALA A 49 -1.06 17.29 -1.39
CA ALA A 49 -0.95 16.82 -2.77
C ALA A 49 -1.46 15.37 -2.90
N PRO A 50 -1.87 14.91 -4.09
CA PRO A 50 -2.26 13.51 -4.34
C PRO A 50 -1.04 12.60 -4.54
N VAL A 51 -0.07 12.71 -3.63
CA VAL A 51 1.17 11.91 -3.63
C VAL A 51 1.29 11.23 -2.27
N PHE A 52 1.54 9.93 -2.27
CA PHE A 52 1.60 9.11 -1.06
C PHE A 52 2.82 8.20 -1.11
N ALA A 53 3.43 7.92 0.04
CA ALA A 53 4.48 6.92 0.12
C ALA A 53 3.90 5.53 -0.10
N ALA A 54 4.57 4.71 -0.92
CA ALA A 54 4.18 3.32 -1.13
C ALA A 54 4.51 2.45 0.09
N PRO A 55 3.78 1.31 0.30
CA PRO A 55 4.06 0.40 1.40
C PRO A 55 5.39 -0.33 1.18
N ILE A 56 6.38 0.01 1.97
CA ILE A 56 7.71 -0.60 1.97
C ILE A 56 8.04 -1.00 3.41
N GLY A 57 8.48 -2.24 3.60
CA GLY A 57 8.91 -2.78 4.88
C GLY A 57 9.90 -3.92 4.68
N GLY A 58 10.44 -4.45 5.77
CA GLY A 58 11.44 -5.51 5.74
C GLY A 58 12.80 -4.99 5.26
N MET A 59 13.23 -3.84 5.73
CA MET A 59 14.42 -3.13 5.26
C MET A 59 15.69 -3.98 5.34
N ALA A 60 15.91 -4.63 6.46
CA ALA A 60 17.08 -5.49 6.65
C ALA A 60 17.10 -6.69 5.68
N HIS A 61 15.93 -7.18 5.30
CA HIS A 61 15.78 -8.34 4.43
C HIS A 61 15.81 -7.97 2.94
N ASN A 62 15.14 -6.88 2.57
CA ASN A 62 14.91 -6.51 1.17
C ASN A 62 15.96 -5.54 0.62
N TYR A 63 16.61 -4.75 1.50
CA TYR A 63 17.47 -3.66 1.06
C TYR A 63 18.83 -3.66 1.75
N THR A 64 18.89 -3.40 3.04
CA THR A 64 20.16 -3.36 3.77
C THR A 64 19.98 -3.65 5.26
N PRO A 65 20.83 -4.53 5.85
CA PRO A 65 20.79 -4.79 7.28
C PRO A 65 21.25 -3.58 8.14
N ALA A 66 21.83 -2.56 7.51
CA ALA A 66 22.25 -1.35 8.21
C ALA A 66 21.08 -0.40 8.53
N MET A 67 19.88 -0.65 7.95
CA MET A 67 18.71 0.17 8.19
C MET A 67 17.75 -0.52 9.16
N ASP A 68 17.56 0.09 10.31
CA ASP A 68 16.61 -0.35 11.31
C ASP A 68 15.16 -0.11 10.83
N GLU A 69 14.32 -1.15 10.94
CA GLU A 69 12.92 -1.11 10.51
C GLU A 69 12.10 -0.05 11.26
N ALA A 70 12.34 0.09 12.57
CA ALA A 70 11.63 1.07 13.39
C ALA A 70 11.99 2.50 12.98
N ALA A 71 13.29 2.77 12.77
CA ALA A 71 13.77 4.07 12.31
C ALA A 71 13.24 4.41 10.91
N TRP A 72 13.28 3.45 9.97
CA TRP A 72 12.74 3.62 8.63
C TRP A 72 11.26 3.95 8.64
N THR A 73 10.46 3.12 9.28
CA THR A 73 9.02 3.26 9.32
C THR A 73 8.59 4.56 9.99
N LYS A 74 9.27 4.93 11.10
CA LYS A 74 9.03 6.20 11.79
C LYS A 74 9.33 7.38 10.86
N ALA A 75 10.46 7.36 10.18
CA ALA A 75 10.84 8.44 9.25
C ALA A 75 9.82 8.61 8.11
N VAL A 76 9.30 7.50 7.56
CA VAL A 76 8.28 7.54 6.49
C VAL A 76 6.97 8.09 7.01
N VAL A 77 6.47 7.61 8.15
CA VAL A 77 5.19 8.07 8.73
C VAL A 77 5.27 9.54 9.13
N ASP A 78 6.32 9.93 9.86
CA ASP A 78 6.51 11.31 10.31
C ASP A 78 6.73 12.25 9.15
N GLY A 79 7.61 11.90 8.20
CA GLY A 79 7.91 12.74 7.04
C GLY A 79 6.70 12.96 6.14
N CYS A 80 5.87 11.93 5.92
CA CYS A 80 4.61 12.08 5.19
C CYS A 80 3.62 12.98 5.94
N ALA A 81 3.48 12.80 7.26
CA ALA A 81 2.60 13.62 8.07
C ALA A 81 3.04 15.09 8.08
N ASP A 82 4.34 15.37 8.22
CA ASP A 82 4.90 16.72 8.20
C ASP A 82 4.77 17.39 6.82
N ALA A 83 4.85 16.59 5.74
CA ALA A 83 4.61 17.07 4.38
C ALA A 83 3.12 17.22 4.02
N GLY A 84 2.21 16.85 4.92
CA GLY A 84 0.76 16.88 4.68
C GLY A 84 0.27 15.84 3.68
N VAL A 85 0.98 14.71 3.53
CA VAL A 85 0.60 13.57 2.68
C VAL A 85 0.50 12.29 3.51
N LEU A 86 0.11 11.15 2.89
CA LEU A 86 -0.04 9.89 3.60
C LEU A 86 1.08 8.90 3.30
N ALA A 87 1.44 8.12 4.32
CA ALA A 87 2.20 6.90 4.16
C ALA A 87 1.27 5.68 4.05
N PHE A 88 1.41 4.88 3.00
CA PHE A 88 1.04 3.47 3.07
C PHE A 88 2.18 2.72 3.72
N THR A 89 1.88 1.79 4.64
CA THR A 89 2.91 1.04 5.35
C THR A 89 2.77 -0.45 5.10
N GLY A 90 3.86 -1.19 5.30
CA GLY A 90 3.93 -2.61 4.98
C GLY A 90 3.41 -3.53 6.08
N ASP A 91 3.49 -4.81 5.78
CA ASP A 91 3.22 -5.96 6.65
C ASP A 91 4.16 -7.10 6.24
N GLY A 92 4.37 -8.06 7.10
CA GLY A 92 5.23 -9.21 6.86
C GLY A 92 5.04 -10.32 7.87
N VAL A 93 5.92 -11.33 7.80
CA VAL A 93 5.94 -12.46 8.75
C VAL A 93 6.33 -11.97 10.15
N ASN A 94 7.32 -11.05 10.25
CA ASN A 94 7.63 -10.40 11.51
C ASN A 94 6.47 -9.44 11.88
N PRO A 95 5.81 -9.63 13.05
CA PRO A 95 4.71 -8.77 13.50
C PRO A 95 5.05 -7.28 13.58
N GLU A 96 6.30 -6.95 13.87
CA GLU A 96 6.77 -5.57 13.98
C GLU A 96 6.57 -4.78 12.69
N LEU A 97 6.59 -5.44 11.52
CA LEU A 97 6.36 -4.79 10.23
C LEU A 97 4.97 -4.15 10.10
N LEU A 98 4.01 -4.62 10.87
CA LEU A 98 2.69 -4.01 11.00
C LEU A 98 2.56 -3.17 12.27
N GLU A 99 3.04 -3.66 13.40
CA GLU A 99 2.79 -3.06 14.73
C GLU A 99 3.53 -1.73 14.92
N LEU A 100 4.78 -1.63 14.45
CA LEU A 100 5.54 -0.37 14.54
C LEU A 100 4.86 0.77 13.76
N PRO A 101 4.52 0.60 12.45
CA PRO A 101 3.82 1.67 11.73
C PRO A 101 2.47 2.03 12.34
N LEU A 102 1.69 1.08 12.85
CA LEU A 102 0.43 1.37 13.52
C LEU A 102 0.63 2.26 14.75
N ARG A 103 1.67 2.01 15.53
CA ARG A 103 2.04 2.86 16.67
C ARG A 103 2.34 4.30 16.23
N TRP A 104 3.21 4.46 15.22
CA TRP A 104 3.57 5.80 14.73
C TRP A 104 2.39 6.52 14.09
N MET A 105 1.53 5.81 13.36
CA MET A 105 0.28 6.37 12.84
C MET A 105 -0.64 6.88 13.96
N ALA A 106 -0.80 6.10 15.02
CA ALA A 106 -1.63 6.51 16.16
C ALA A 106 -1.11 7.80 16.82
N GLU A 107 0.22 7.93 16.97
CA GLU A 107 0.87 9.14 17.50
C GLU A 107 0.65 10.37 16.58
N ARG A 108 0.39 10.17 15.30
CA ARG A 108 0.07 11.19 14.28
C ARG A 108 -1.43 11.32 13.98
N GLY A 109 -2.30 10.93 14.92
CA GLY A 109 -3.76 11.06 14.77
C GLY A 109 -4.35 10.14 13.70
N GLY A 110 -3.74 8.98 13.47
CA GLY A 110 -4.17 7.98 12.50
C GLY A 110 -3.77 8.32 11.06
N LEU A 111 -2.79 9.17 10.84
CA LEU A 111 -2.31 9.53 9.50
C LEU A 111 -1.48 8.41 8.89
N GLY A 112 -2.13 7.56 8.08
CA GLY A 112 -1.51 6.47 7.36
C GLY A 112 -2.51 5.44 6.88
N VAL A 113 -2.10 4.56 5.96
CA VAL A 113 -2.90 3.44 5.44
C VAL A 113 -2.09 2.16 5.65
N PRO A 114 -2.41 1.38 6.70
CA PRO A 114 -1.78 0.08 6.89
C PRO A 114 -2.16 -0.87 5.74
N THR A 115 -1.16 -1.50 5.14
CA THR A 115 -1.34 -2.41 4.01
C THR A 115 -1.03 -3.84 4.47
N ILE A 116 -2.07 -4.64 4.60
CA ILE A 116 -2.01 -6.01 5.14
C ILE A 116 -1.75 -6.98 4.00
N LYS A 117 -0.88 -7.95 4.22
CA LYS A 117 -0.63 -9.06 3.29
C LYS A 117 -1.85 -10.00 3.23
N PRO A 118 -2.04 -10.73 2.12
CA PRO A 118 -3.17 -11.64 1.93
C PRO A 118 -2.97 -12.98 2.66
N TRP A 119 -2.74 -12.94 3.98
CA TRP A 119 -2.59 -14.12 4.85
C TRP A 119 -3.86 -14.98 4.87
N GLY A 120 -3.85 -16.10 5.58
CA GLY A 120 -5.06 -16.86 5.94
C GLY A 120 -6.12 -15.95 6.57
N MET A 121 -7.39 -16.30 6.42
CA MET A 121 -8.50 -15.39 6.82
C MET A 121 -8.46 -15.02 8.30
N GLU A 122 -8.12 -15.94 9.18
CA GLU A 122 -8.01 -15.70 10.62
C GLU A 122 -6.97 -14.61 10.90
N THR A 123 -5.74 -14.80 10.39
CA THR A 123 -4.63 -13.84 10.52
C THR A 123 -4.98 -12.46 9.92
N VAL A 124 -5.67 -12.44 8.77
CA VAL A 124 -6.12 -11.18 8.16
C VAL A 124 -7.09 -10.44 9.06
N LEU A 125 -8.09 -11.13 9.62
CA LEU A 125 -9.09 -10.50 10.47
C LEU A 125 -8.49 -9.96 11.78
N GLU A 126 -7.54 -10.67 12.38
CA GLU A 126 -6.77 -10.19 13.52
C GLU A 126 -5.97 -8.92 13.18
N LYS A 127 -5.24 -8.93 12.05
CA LYS A 127 -4.46 -7.78 11.60
C LYS A 127 -5.35 -6.58 11.24
N VAL A 128 -6.51 -6.79 10.64
CA VAL A 128 -7.52 -5.75 10.40
C VAL A 128 -8.00 -5.14 11.71
N ALA A 129 -8.28 -5.97 12.74
CA ALA A 129 -8.69 -5.46 14.04
C ALA A 129 -7.59 -4.61 14.71
N LYS A 130 -6.32 -5.07 14.66
CA LYS A 130 -5.16 -4.28 15.13
C LYS A 130 -5.03 -2.97 14.36
N ALA A 131 -5.14 -3.01 13.03
CA ALA A 131 -5.03 -1.81 12.19
C ALA A 131 -6.09 -0.76 12.54
N LYS A 132 -7.35 -1.18 12.78
CA LYS A 132 -8.43 -0.28 13.18
C LYS A 132 -8.16 0.46 14.48
N ALA A 133 -7.45 -0.15 15.42
CA ALA A 133 -7.13 0.48 16.70
C ALA A 133 -6.24 1.72 16.57
N ALA A 134 -5.46 1.83 15.48
CA ALA A 134 -4.69 3.03 15.15
C ALA A 134 -5.51 4.15 14.51
N ASN A 135 -6.81 3.94 14.30
CA ASN A 135 -7.75 4.89 13.71
C ASN A 135 -7.32 5.46 12.33
N PRO A 136 -6.88 4.61 11.38
CA PRO A 136 -6.47 5.06 10.05
C PRO A 136 -7.69 5.48 9.21
N PRO A 137 -7.51 6.36 8.21
CA PRO A 137 -8.60 6.76 7.31
C PRO A 137 -9.04 5.66 6.35
N ALA A 138 -8.18 4.68 6.11
CA ALA A 138 -8.42 3.52 5.26
C ALA A 138 -7.48 2.36 5.65
N ILE A 139 -7.82 1.15 5.22
CA ILE A 139 -6.95 -0.04 5.28
C ILE A 139 -6.76 -0.56 3.87
N ALA A 140 -5.58 -1.03 3.51
CA ALA A 140 -5.30 -1.66 2.23
C ALA A 140 -4.94 -3.14 2.40
N MET A 141 -5.18 -3.93 1.35
CA MET A 141 -4.63 -5.28 1.20
C MET A 141 -3.79 -5.39 -0.06
N ASP A 142 -2.65 -5.97 0.09
CA ASP A 142 -1.59 -6.15 -0.90
C ASP A 142 -1.72 -7.52 -1.59
N VAL A 143 -2.78 -7.70 -2.42
CA VAL A 143 -3.10 -9.01 -3.02
C VAL A 143 -2.04 -9.50 -4.00
N ASP A 144 -1.28 -8.60 -4.61
CA ASP A 144 -0.18 -8.92 -5.52
C ASP A 144 1.05 -9.53 -4.81
N SER A 145 1.09 -9.47 -3.50
CA SER A 145 2.13 -10.13 -2.71
C SER A 145 1.91 -11.63 -2.50
N ALA A 146 0.74 -12.17 -2.84
CA ALA A 146 0.45 -13.61 -2.71
C ALA A 146 1.43 -14.51 -3.47
N GLY A 147 2.03 -14.01 -4.57
CA GLY A 147 3.01 -14.74 -5.37
C GLY A 147 4.47 -14.47 -4.99
N LEU A 148 4.77 -13.80 -3.88
CA LEU A 148 6.14 -13.51 -3.47
C LEU A 148 6.82 -14.75 -2.85
N PRO A 149 7.87 -15.30 -3.48
CA PRO A 149 8.49 -16.54 -3.02
C PRO A 149 9.01 -16.48 -1.59
N PHE A 150 9.48 -15.32 -1.14
CA PHE A 150 10.04 -15.17 0.20
C PHE A 150 8.99 -15.28 1.31
N LEU A 151 7.71 -14.93 1.06
CA LEU A 151 6.66 -15.10 2.06
C LEU A 151 6.42 -16.58 2.35
N ALA A 152 6.39 -17.43 1.33
CA ALA A 152 6.29 -18.87 1.49
C ALA A 152 7.56 -19.46 2.16
N ALA A 153 8.74 -18.97 1.77
CA ALA A 153 10.01 -19.40 2.36
C ALA A 153 10.14 -19.05 3.86
N GLN A 154 9.45 -18.02 4.32
CA GLN A 154 9.40 -17.63 5.73
C GLN A 154 8.26 -18.30 6.50
N GLY A 155 7.56 -19.27 5.91
CA GLY A 155 6.45 -20.00 6.55
C GLY A 155 5.13 -19.21 6.57
N GLY A 156 5.01 -18.16 5.76
CA GLY A 156 3.77 -17.40 5.65
C GLY A 156 2.70 -18.17 4.84
N ASP A 157 1.44 -18.02 5.23
CA ASP A 157 0.27 -18.62 4.60
C ASP A 157 -0.42 -17.67 3.58
N ALA A 158 0.32 -16.70 3.07
CA ALA A 158 -0.20 -15.74 2.10
C ALA A 158 -0.63 -16.43 0.79
N GLY A 159 -1.83 -16.08 0.33
CA GLY A 159 -2.41 -16.69 -0.87
C GLY A 159 -3.45 -15.81 -1.54
N PRO A 160 -3.91 -16.18 -2.76
CA PRO A 160 -4.93 -15.42 -3.48
C PRO A 160 -6.23 -15.30 -2.67
N LYS A 161 -6.96 -14.23 -2.91
CA LYS A 161 -8.25 -13.96 -2.27
C LYS A 161 -9.38 -13.98 -3.30
N SER A 162 -10.46 -14.70 -2.98
CA SER A 162 -11.68 -14.63 -3.76
C SER A 162 -12.42 -13.30 -3.51
N VAL A 163 -13.37 -12.97 -4.38
CA VAL A 163 -14.26 -11.80 -4.19
C VAL A 163 -14.99 -11.88 -2.87
N GLU A 164 -15.45 -13.08 -2.48
CA GLU A 164 -16.16 -13.29 -1.21
C GLU A 164 -15.23 -13.09 0.00
N ALA A 165 -14.01 -13.60 -0.05
CA ALA A 165 -13.01 -13.34 1.01
C ALA A 165 -12.71 -11.85 1.15
N LEU A 166 -12.50 -11.14 0.04
CA LEU A 166 -12.30 -9.68 0.06
C LEU A 166 -13.52 -8.93 0.61
N ARG A 167 -14.74 -9.39 0.31
CA ARG A 167 -15.98 -8.81 0.85
C ARG A 167 -16.06 -8.96 2.38
N GLN A 168 -15.69 -10.12 2.90
CA GLN A 168 -15.63 -10.33 4.35
C GLN A 168 -14.59 -9.42 5.01
N ILE A 169 -13.43 -9.25 4.39
CA ILE A 169 -12.37 -8.38 4.89
C ILE A 169 -12.82 -6.91 4.86
N ALA A 170 -13.39 -6.44 3.75
CA ALA A 170 -13.92 -5.08 3.62
C ALA A 170 -15.00 -4.79 4.68
N LYS A 171 -15.90 -5.76 4.92
CA LYS A 171 -16.91 -5.65 5.99
C LYS A 171 -16.29 -5.60 7.39
N ALA A 172 -15.27 -6.41 7.66
CA ALA A 172 -14.56 -6.40 8.94
C ALA A 172 -13.79 -5.09 9.17
N ALA A 173 -13.20 -4.54 8.11
CA ALA A 173 -12.57 -3.22 8.17
C ALA A 173 -13.56 -2.15 8.62
N GLY A 174 -14.75 -2.10 8.05
CA GLY A 174 -15.81 -1.14 8.42
C GLY A 174 -15.45 0.32 8.15
N ILE A 175 -14.33 0.57 7.50
CA ILE A 175 -13.80 1.85 7.01
C ILE A 175 -13.39 1.64 5.55
N PRO A 176 -13.05 2.69 4.78
CA PRO A 176 -12.57 2.55 3.41
C PRO A 176 -11.50 1.45 3.28
N PHE A 177 -11.78 0.46 2.43
CA PHE A 177 -10.88 -0.67 2.16
C PHE A 177 -10.36 -0.58 0.74
N LEU A 178 -9.04 -0.68 0.56
CA LEU A 178 -8.35 -0.58 -0.71
C LEU A 178 -7.75 -1.94 -1.10
N VAL A 179 -7.84 -2.29 -2.38
CA VAL A 179 -7.18 -3.49 -2.90
C VAL A 179 -6.00 -3.06 -3.77
N LYS A 180 -4.79 -3.31 -3.29
CA LYS A 180 -3.54 -3.07 -4.02
C LYS A 180 -3.13 -4.32 -4.79
N GLY A 181 -2.68 -4.15 -6.03
CA GLY A 181 -2.24 -5.25 -6.88
C GLY A 181 -3.18 -5.54 -8.05
N ILE A 182 -3.96 -4.55 -8.43
CA ILE A 182 -4.94 -4.66 -9.51
C ILE A 182 -4.35 -4.07 -10.79
N MET A 183 -4.20 -4.90 -11.82
CA MET A 183 -3.59 -4.52 -13.10
C MET A 183 -4.54 -4.66 -14.29
N THR A 184 -5.77 -5.13 -14.08
CA THR A 184 -6.75 -5.35 -15.14
C THR A 184 -8.11 -4.74 -14.82
N VAL A 185 -8.89 -4.47 -15.86
CA VAL A 185 -10.26 -3.98 -15.72
C VAL A 185 -11.13 -5.00 -14.98
N GLU A 186 -10.98 -6.28 -15.29
CA GLU A 186 -11.69 -7.37 -14.63
C GLU A 186 -11.33 -7.45 -13.14
N GLY A 187 -10.05 -7.25 -12.79
CA GLY A 187 -9.61 -7.15 -11.41
C GLY A 187 -10.25 -5.99 -10.67
N ALA A 188 -10.34 -4.81 -11.32
CA ALA A 188 -11.01 -3.64 -10.76
C ALA A 188 -12.50 -3.87 -10.54
N GLN A 189 -13.18 -4.55 -11.48
CA GLN A 189 -14.58 -4.92 -11.35
C GLN A 189 -14.80 -5.88 -10.16
N LYS A 190 -13.95 -6.89 -10.01
CA LYS A 190 -13.98 -7.83 -8.86
C LYS A 190 -13.72 -7.12 -7.53
N ALA A 191 -12.78 -6.19 -7.48
CA ALA A 191 -12.52 -5.38 -6.28
C ALA A 191 -13.74 -4.54 -5.90
N ARG A 192 -14.39 -3.89 -6.87
CA ARG A 192 -15.64 -3.15 -6.67
C ARG A 192 -16.77 -4.06 -6.19
N GLU A 193 -16.93 -5.24 -6.78
CA GLU A 193 -17.93 -6.25 -6.38
C GLU A 193 -17.70 -6.72 -4.94
N ALA A 194 -16.45 -6.83 -4.52
CA ALA A 194 -16.08 -7.14 -3.13
C ALA A 194 -16.37 -6.00 -2.14
N GLY A 195 -16.76 -4.82 -2.61
CA GLY A 195 -17.01 -3.65 -1.77
C GLY A 195 -15.76 -2.83 -1.45
N ALA A 196 -14.68 -2.96 -2.23
CA ALA A 196 -13.53 -2.09 -2.09
C ALA A 196 -13.91 -0.65 -2.42
N TRP A 197 -13.43 0.29 -1.60
CA TRP A 197 -13.58 1.72 -1.83
C TRP A 197 -12.73 2.20 -3.01
N GLY A 198 -11.60 1.57 -3.24
CA GLY A 198 -10.67 1.89 -4.32
C GLY A 198 -9.65 0.80 -4.57
N ILE A 199 -8.85 1.00 -5.58
CA ILE A 199 -7.74 0.11 -5.95
C ILE A 199 -6.43 0.88 -6.04
N VAL A 200 -5.33 0.16 -5.88
CA VAL A 200 -3.99 0.62 -6.25
C VAL A 200 -3.52 -0.22 -7.43
N VAL A 201 -3.30 0.44 -8.58
CA VAL A 201 -2.73 -0.19 -9.77
C VAL A 201 -1.26 -0.47 -9.49
N SER A 202 -0.94 -1.74 -9.31
CA SER A 202 0.38 -2.18 -8.87
C SER A 202 0.64 -3.62 -9.32
N ASN A 203 1.88 -3.91 -9.71
CA ASN A 203 2.40 -5.25 -9.92
C ASN A 203 3.47 -5.64 -8.89
N HIS A 204 3.53 -4.91 -7.74
CA HIS A 204 4.48 -5.12 -6.65
C HIS A 204 5.95 -4.91 -7.06
N GLY A 205 6.22 -4.12 -8.09
CA GLY A 205 7.57 -3.89 -8.62
C GLY A 205 7.97 -4.84 -9.75
N GLY A 206 7.10 -5.79 -10.18
CA GLY A 206 7.44 -6.59 -11.35
C GLY A 206 6.80 -7.96 -11.46
#